data_519be5d4cf5887a8c619e2df7a089e74
#
_entry.id   519be5d4cf5887a8c619e2df7a089e74
#
_cell.length_a   1.000
_cell.length_b   1.000
_cell.length_c   1.000
_cell.angle_alpha   90.00
_cell.angle_beta   90.00
_cell.angle_gamma   90.00
#
_symmetry.space_group_name_H-M   'P 1'
#
loop_
_entity.id
_entity.type
_entity.pdbx_description
1 polymer ?
#
loop_
_entity_poly.entity_id
_entity_poly.type
_entity_poly.pdbx_seq_one_letter_code
_entity_poly.pdbx_strand_id
1 'polypeptide(L)'
;MKKKEFNPEILIDNVFSILTKIQSNPEKFENIFTELFEEDFQIQLNEINQLKNGLLKGLIISVKDLFDVKGYKTRGGSKFLNPDICLKDAECISLIRKAGGLLIGHTNMTELAYSGLGINPHYGTPLNPIYKGAIPGGSTSGGAVSISLDISDITIGTDTGGSTRIPAAFTGITGFKPTQDVISRKGVLVLSSSLDSVGLMAKNVELCRLGYEVMKNKTNIKKTNLYDKEANLIIPTNFGFEDIEPQIKSSFDAAKQKLAKNGFNVVE
;
A
#
# COMPACT_ATOMS: atom_id res chain seq x y z
N MET A 1 5.76 10.77 19.04
CA MET A 1 6.57 11.51 18.04
C MET A 1 6.27 12.99 18.15
N LYS A 2 7.28 13.86 18.27
CA LYS A 2 7.11 15.31 18.04
C LYS A 2 6.61 15.44 16.59
N LYS A 3 5.47 16.09 16.36
CA LYS A 3 5.02 16.45 15.02
C LYS A 3 6.14 17.27 14.39
N LYS A 4 6.82 16.73 13.37
CA LYS A 4 7.70 17.54 12.53
C LYS A 4 6.80 18.61 11.94
N GLU A 5 7.15 19.85 12.09
CA GLU A 5 6.41 20.96 11.50
C GLU A 5 6.42 20.77 9.99
N PHE A 6 5.24 20.80 9.37
CA PHE A 6 5.12 20.63 7.93
C PHE A 6 5.77 21.82 7.22
N ASN A 7 6.71 21.55 6.34
CA ASN A 7 7.31 22.53 5.45
C ASN A 7 6.94 22.21 4.00
N PRO A 8 6.17 23.08 3.31
CA PRO A 8 5.77 22.89 1.92
C PRO A 8 6.97 22.77 0.97
N GLU A 9 8.03 23.56 1.18
CA GLU A 9 9.22 23.55 0.33
C GLU A 9 9.91 22.18 0.36
N ILE A 10 10.02 21.57 1.54
CA ILE A 10 10.60 20.22 1.67
C ILE A 10 9.75 19.19 0.91
N LEU A 11 8.42 19.31 0.92
CA LEU A 11 7.57 18.38 0.17
C LEU A 11 7.75 18.57 -1.33
N ILE A 12 7.84 19.82 -1.80
CA ILE A 12 8.11 20.16 -3.20
C ILE A 12 9.45 19.57 -3.63
N ASP A 13 10.52 19.83 -2.87
CA ASP A 13 11.87 19.34 -3.18
C ASP A 13 11.90 17.80 -3.20
N ASN A 14 11.22 17.15 -2.27
CA ASN A 14 11.10 15.68 -2.25
C ASN A 14 10.42 15.15 -3.51
N VAL A 15 9.29 15.73 -3.94
CA VAL A 15 8.58 15.30 -5.15
C VAL A 15 9.47 15.48 -6.38
N PHE A 16 10.09 16.65 -6.56
CA PHE A 16 10.99 16.88 -7.68
C PHE A 16 12.21 15.95 -7.66
N SER A 17 12.78 15.69 -6.50
CA SER A 17 13.88 14.74 -6.33
C SER A 17 13.47 13.33 -6.74
N ILE A 18 12.27 12.89 -6.37
CA ILE A 18 11.72 11.59 -6.75
C ILE A 18 11.51 11.50 -8.26
N LEU A 19 10.90 12.51 -8.89
CA LEU A 19 10.68 12.52 -10.33
C LEU A 19 12.00 12.51 -11.09
N THR A 20 12.97 13.31 -10.68
CA THR A 20 14.33 13.33 -11.26
C THR A 20 14.99 11.95 -11.12
N LYS A 21 14.85 11.31 -9.96
CA LYS A 21 15.40 9.98 -9.69
C LYS A 21 14.77 8.92 -10.60
N ILE A 22 13.46 8.97 -10.83
CA ILE A 22 12.74 8.07 -11.75
C ILE A 22 13.23 8.29 -13.18
N GLN A 23 13.32 9.53 -13.64
CA GLN A 23 13.71 9.87 -15.01
C GLN A 23 15.18 9.55 -15.30
N SER A 24 16.08 9.75 -14.33
CA SER A 24 17.53 9.52 -14.49
C SER A 24 17.95 8.06 -14.42
N ASN A 25 17.11 7.17 -13.91
CA ASN A 25 17.41 5.75 -13.77
C ASN A 25 16.24 4.87 -14.25
N PRO A 26 15.86 4.96 -15.53
CA PRO A 26 14.68 4.27 -16.04
C PRO A 26 14.73 2.76 -15.81
N GLU A 27 15.87 2.10 -16.02
CA GLU A 27 16.01 0.66 -15.79
C GLU A 27 15.62 0.19 -14.36
N LYS A 28 15.87 1.03 -13.35
CA LYS A 28 15.58 0.72 -11.96
C LYS A 28 14.13 0.99 -11.58
N PHE A 29 13.54 2.02 -12.17
CA PHE A 29 12.20 2.52 -11.81
C PHE A 29 11.14 2.19 -12.86
N GLU A 30 11.55 1.51 -13.93
CA GLU A 30 10.65 1.04 -14.96
C GLU A 30 9.52 0.18 -14.39
N ASN A 31 8.37 0.33 -14.99
CA ASN A 31 7.19 -0.49 -14.69
C ASN A 31 6.61 -0.35 -13.27
N ILE A 32 7.07 0.62 -12.45
CA ILE A 32 6.51 0.86 -11.11
C ILE A 32 5.15 1.55 -11.21
N PHE A 33 5.01 2.51 -12.12
CA PHE A 33 3.78 3.28 -12.33
C PHE A 33 3.16 2.96 -13.70
N THR A 34 1.84 2.93 -13.75
CA THR A 34 1.08 2.97 -15.01
C THR A 34 0.85 4.41 -15.44
N GLU A 35 0.80 5.35 -14.49
CA GLU A 35 0.64 6.78 -14.72
C GLU A 35 1.09 7.60 -13.52
N LEU A 36 1.89 8.65 -13.74
CA LEU A 36 2.24 9.67 -12.73
C LEU A 36 1.26 10.84 -12.83
N PHE A 37 0.92 11.45 -11.68
CA PHE A 37 -0.06 12.55 -11.60
C PHE A 37 0.62 13.92 -11.67
N GLU A 38 1.63 14.08 -12.58
CA GLU A 38 2.48 15.27 -12.66
C GLU A 38 1.69 16.56 -12.87
N GLU A 39 0.64 16.52 -13.69
CA GLU A 39 -0.21 17.68 -13.98
C GLU A 39 -0.95 18.20 -12.74
N ASP A 40 -1.22 17.35 -11.76
CA ASP A 40 -1.95 17.69 -10.55
C ASP A 40 -1.05 18.12 -9.38
N PHE A 41 0.27 17.95 -9.45
CA PHE A 41 1.13 18.17 -8.30
C PHE A 41 1.04 19.60 -7.75
N GLN A 42 1.05 20.61 -8.61
CA GLN A 42 0.95 21.99 -8.16
C GLN A 42 -0.40 22.30 -7.48
N ILE A 43 -1.46 21.71 -7.99
CA ILE A 43 -2.81 21.85 -7.41
C ILE A 43 -2.83 21.18 -6.03
N GLN A 44 -2.36 19.95 -5.94
CA GLN A 44 -2.30 19.20 -4.68
C GLN A 44 -1.44 19.91 -3.62
N LEU A 45 -0.27 20.43 -4.01
CA LEU A 45 0.61 21.18 -3.11
C LEU A 45 -0.06 22.43 -2.56
N ASN A 46 -0.78 23.17 -3.40
CA ASN A 46 -1.54 24.36 -2.96
C ASN A 46 -2.65 23.97 -1.98
N GLU A 47 -3.41 22.92 -2.27
CA GLU A 47 -4.46 22.40 -1.38
C GLU A 47 -3.89 21.94 -0.03
N ILE A 48 -2.80 21.17 -0.04
CA ILE A 48 -2.12 20.68 1.16
C ILE A 48 -1.60 21.84 2.00
N ASN A 49 -1.05 22.86 1.36
CA ASN A 49 -0.53 24.04 2.07
C ASN A 49 -1.65 24.81 2.81
N GLN A 50 -2.85 24.91 2.22
CA GLN A 50 -4.00 25.59 2.82
C GLN A 50 -4.61 24.81 4.00
N LEU A 51 -4.34 23.50 4.13
CA LEU A 51 -4.83 22.71 5.25
C LEU A 51 -4.20 23.19 6.57
N LYS A 52 -5.02 23.55 7.54
CA LYS A 52 -4.54 23.86 8.92
C LYS A 52 -3.98 22.63 9.61
N ASN A 53 -4.62 21.47 9.43
CA ASN A 53 -4.25 20.20 10.03
C ASN A 53 -4.49 19.05 9.05
N GLY A 54 -3.62 18.03 9.07
CA GLY A 54 -3.78 16.81 8.29
C GLY A 54 -2.88 15.71 8.83
N LEU A 55 -3.42 14.52 9.07
CA LEU A 55 -2.65 13.40 9.60
C LEU A 55 -1.58 12.89 8.61
N LEU A 56 -1.83 13.08 7.31
CA LEU A 56 -0.94 12.65 6.23
C LEU A 56 -0.21 13.83 5.57
N LYS A 57 -0.30 15.03 6.16
CA LYS A 57 0.29 16.24 5.59
C LYS A 57 1.82 16.08 5.45
N GLY A 58 2.29 16.17 4.21
CA GLY A 58 3.71 15.97 3.87
C GLY A 58 4.10 14.55 3.52
N LEU A 59 3.16 13.59 3.49
CA LEU A 59 3.42 12.22 3.04
C LEU A 59 3.05 12.05 1.56
N ILE A 60 3.89 11.30 0.84
CA ILE A 60 3.69 10.93 -0.56
C ILE A 60 3.01 9.57 -0.63
N ILE A 61 1.88 9.52 -1.33
CA ILE A 61 1.00 8.34 -1.41
C ILE A 61 0.94 7.83 -2.84
N SER A 62 1.23 6.57 -3.06
CA SER A 62 0.98 5.90 -4.32
C SER A 62 -0.32 5.08 -4.27
N VAL A 63 -0.98 4.92 -5.40
CA VAL A 63 -2.31 4.33 -5.49
C VAL A 63 -2.32 3.22 -6.53
N LYS A 64 -2.74 2.01 -6.18
CA LYS A 64 -2.88 0.91 -7.14
C LYS A 64 -3.88 1.27 -8.23
N ASP A 65 -3.56 0.93 -9.49
CA ASP A 65 -4.33 1.30 -10.69
C ASP A 65 -5.72 0.61 -10.79
N LEU A 66 -6.38 0.43 -9.68
CA LEU A 66 -7.77 -0.03 -9.60
C LEU A 66 -8.65 0.86 -8.71
N PHE A 67 -8.11 1.98 -8.22
CA PHE A 67 -8.87 2.99 -7.49
C PHE A 67 -9.18 4.16 -8.40
N ASP A 68 -10.41 4.65 -8.36
CA ASP A 68 -10.78 5.87 -9.03
C ASP A 68 -10.04 7.05 -8.40
N VAL A 69 -9.34 7.78 -9.26
CA VAL A 69 -8.70 9.06 -8.93
C VAL A 69 -9.25 10.09 -9.91
N LYS A 70 -9.86 11.15 -9.38
CA LYS A 70 -10.47 12.22 -10.18
C LYS A 70 -9.45 12.79 -11.17
N GLY A 71 -9.82 12.88 -12.44
CA GLY A 71 -8.97 13.38 -13.52
C GLY A 71 -8.17 12.31 -14.25
N TYR A 72 -8.13 11.08 -13.72
CA TYR A 72 -7.36 9.96 -14.28
C TYR A 72 -8.23 8.75 -14.63
N LYS A 73 -7.67 7.81 -15.37
CA LYS A 73 -8.36 6.58 -15.78
C LYS A 73 -8.00 5.43 -14.85
N THR A 74 -8.97 4.64 -14.40
CA THR A 74 -8.77 3.40 -13.63
C THR A 74 -8.65 2.22 -14.58
N ARG A 75 -7.44 1.77 -14.88
CA ARG A 75 -7.17 0.75 -15.92
C ARG A 75 -7.11 -0.67 -15.39
N GLY A 76 -6.95 -0.86 -14.08
CA GLY A 76 -6.80 -2.19 -13.49
C GLY A 76 -5.53 -2.93 -13.94
N GLY A 77 -4.48 -2.20 -14.33
CA GLY A 77 -3.27 -2.77 -14.92
C GLY A 77 -3.50 -3.43 -16.28
N SER A 78 -4.59 -3.11 -17.00
CA SER A 78 -4.98 -3.69 -18.27
C SER A 78 -4.96 -2.66 -19.40
N LYS A 79 -4.48 -3.04 -20.57
CA LYS A 79 -4.65 -2.28 -21.82
C LYS A 79 -5.93 -2.66 -22.56
N PHE A 80 -6.59 -3.73 -22.12
CA PHE A 80 -7.86 -4.18 -22.69
C PHE A 80 -9.04 -3.30 -22.24
N LEU A 81 -8.99 -2.80 -21.01
CA LEU A 81 -9.97 -1.85 -20.51
C LEU A 81 -9.67 -0.46 -21.06
N ASN A 82 -10.71 0.22 -21.54
CA ASN A 82 -10.64 1.62 -21.97
C ASN A 82 -11.66 2.45 -21.16
N PRO A 83 -11.43 2.68 -19.87
CA PRO A 83 -12.34 3.43 -19.03
C PRO A 83 -12.36 4.91 -19.39
N ASP A 84 -13.45 5.58 -19.04
CA ASP A 84 -13.50 7.04 -19.04
C ASP A 84 -12.64 7.63 -17.92
N ILE A 85 -12.35 8.92 -18.03
CA ILE A 85 -11.71 9.69 -16.97
C ILE A 85 -12.64 9.76 -15.76
N CYS A 86 -12.15 9.44 -14.58
CA CYS A 86 -12.92 9.45 -13.35
C CYS A 86 -13.31 10.87 -12.96
N LEU A 87 -14.60 11.09 -12.71
CA LEU A 87 -15.14 12.38 -12.27
C LEU A 87 -15.00 12.59 -10.76
N LYS A 88 -14.72 11.52 -10.01
CA LYS A 88 -14.62 11.48 -8.53
C LYS A 88 -13.48 10.59 -8.10
N ASP A 89 -12.89 10.92 -6.96
CA ASP A 89 -12.03 9.97 -6.25
C ASP A 89 -12.84 8.81 -5.66
N ALA A 90 -12.23 7.63 -5.54
CA ALA A 90 -12.70 6.60 -4.63
C ALA A 90 -12.83 7.18 -3.20
N GLU A 91 -13.79 6.66 -2.42
CA GLU A 91 -14.10 7.25 -1.10
C GLU A 91 -12.85 7.28 -0.18
N CYS A 92 -12.07 6.19 -0.13
CA CYS A 92 -10.84 6.13 0.65
C CYS A 92 -9.76 7.10 0.12
N ILE A 93 -9.66 7.32 -1.18
CA ILE A 93 -8.72 8.27 -1.80
C ILE A 93 -9.11 9.72 -1.47
N SER A 94 -10.41 10.04 -1.50
CA SER A 94 -10.90 11.35 -1.06
C SER A 94 -10.53 11.65 0.41
N LEU A 95 -10.56 10.65 1.28
CA LEU A 95 -10.14 10.79 2.67
C LEU A 95 -8.63 11.05 2.80
N ILE A 96 -7.82 10.39 1.98
CA ILE A 96 -6.36 10.60 1.91
C ILE A 96 -6.05 12.06 1.52
N ARG A 97 -6.66 12.58 0.44
CA ARG A 97 -6.50 13.98 0.03
C ARG A 97 -6.91 14.97 1.14
N LYS A 98 -8.07 14.75 1.76
CA LYS A 98 -8.55 15.58 2.88
C LYS A 98 -7.61 15.56 4.09
N ALA A 99 -6.87 14.48 4.29
CA ALA A 99 -5.86 14.38 5.34
C ALA A 99 -4.49 14.97 4.95
N GLY A 100 -4.35 15.49 3.73
CA GLY A 100 -3.13 16.14 3.25
C GLY A 100 -2.09 15.18 2.66
N GLY A 101 -2.48 13.97 2.27
CA GLY A 101 -1.61 13.07 1.50
C GLY A 101 -1.49 13.53 0.05
N LEU A 102 -0.26 13.61 -0.47
CA LEU A 102 0.01 13.93 -1.87
C LEU A 102 -0.01 12.64 -2.69
N LEU A 103 -0.89 12.56 -3.69
CA LEU A 103 -0.97 11.40 -4.59
C LEU A 103 0.07 11.54 -5.71
N ILE A 104 0.99 10.57 -5.83
CA ILE A 104 2.07 10.64 -6.83
C ILE A 104 1.72 9.97 -8.15
N GLY A 105 0.87 8.94 -8.15
CA GLY A 105 0.51 8.22 -9.37
C GLY A 105 -0.25 6.92 -9.12
N HIS A 106 -0.77 6.36 -10.22
CA HIS A 106 -1.26 5.00 -10.29
C HIS A 106 -0.09 4.02 -10.41
N THR A 107 0.01 3.07 -9.49
CA THR A 107 1.04 2.04 -9.52
C THR A 107 0.61 0.83 -10.33
N ASN A 108 1.59 0.24 -11.01
CA ASN A 108 1.43 -1.02 -11.72
C ASN A 108 0.99 -2.14 -10.78
N MET A 109 0.30 -3.10 -11.35
CA MET A 109 -0.30 -4.21 -10.64
C MET A 109 -0.42 -5.42 -11.57
N THR A 110 -0.62 -6.61 -11.03
CA THR A 110 -1.07 -7.74 -11.85
C THR A 110 -2.40 -7.38 -12.48
N GLU A 111 -2.54 -7.64 -13.78
CA GLU A 111 -3.76 -7.34 -14.53
C GLU A 111 -5.01 -7.81 -13.79
N LEU A 112 -6.00 -6.91 -13.65
CA LEU A 112 -7.27 -7.12 -12.95
C LEU A 112 -7.14 -7.71 -11.53
N ALA A 113 -5.98 -7.51 -10.89
CA ALA A 113 -5.63 -8.03 -9.58
C ALA A 113 -5.59 -9.58 -9.47
N TYR A 114 -5.58 -10.28 -10.58
CA TYR A 114 -5.74 -11.73 -10.66
C TYR A 114 -4.38 -12.44 -10.77
N SER A 115 -3.64 -12.47 -9.70
CA SER A 115 -2.46 -13.29 -9.36
C SER A 115 -1.65 -12.62 -8.23
N GLY A 116 -0.98 -13.41 -7.40
CA GLY A 116 -0.03 -12.98 -6.38
C GLY A 116 1.41 -12.80 -6.87
N LEU A 117 1.68 -12.98 -8.17
CA LEU A 117 3.04 -12.96 -8.72
C LEU A 117 3.57 -11.53 -8.99
N GLY A 118 2.70 -10.59 -9.31
CA GLY A 118 3.11 -9.22 -9.63
C GLY A 118 3.56 -9.03 -11.08
N ILE A 119 3.35 -10.03 -11.94
CA ILE A 119 3.67 -10.00 -13.37
C ILE A 119 2.53 -9.28 -14.11
N ASN A 120 2.90 -8.38 -15.01
CA ASN A 120 1.96 -7.70 -15.89
C ASN A 120 2.46 -7.72 -17.34
N PRO A 121 1.68 -8.30 -18.28
CA PRO A 121 2.08 -8.40 -19.68
C PRO A 121 1.97 -7.09 -20.46
N HIS A 122 1.23 -6.11 -19.94
CA HIS A 122 0.91 -4.87 -20.64
C HIS A 122 1.82 -3.69 -20.24
N TYR A 123 2.15 -3.62 -18.94
CA TYR A 123 2.92 -2.52 -18.33
C TYR A 123 4.30 -2.99 -17.85
N GLY A 124 4.69 -4.23 -18.18
CA GLY A 124 5.92 -4.84 -17.66
C GLY A 124 5.82 -5.21 -16.18
N THR A 125 6.90 -5.72 -15.64
CA THR A 125 6.96 -6.18 -14.24
C THR A 125 8.01 -5.36 -13.50
N PRO A 126 7.65 -4.69 -12.39
CA PRO A 126 8.63 -3.95 -11.59
C PRO A 126 9.72 -4.89 -11.06
N LEU A 127 10.95 -4.44 -11.05
CA LEU A 127 12.06 -5.23 -10.49
C LEU A 127 11.93 -5.36 -8.97
N ASN A 128 12.20 -6.57 -8.45
CA ASN A 128 12.32 -6.75 -7.01
C ASN A 128 13.56 -6.00 -6.50
N PRO A 129 13.41 -5.03 -5.56
CA PRO A 129 14.52 -4.20 -5.11
C PRO A 129 15.50 -4.91 -4.16
N ILE A 130 15.12 -6.09 -3.63
CA ILE A 130 15.91 -6.85 -2.64
C ILE A 130 16.65 -8.01 -3.30
N TYR A 131 15.94 -8.75 -4.15
CA TYR A 131 16.49 -9.94 -4.80
C TYR A 131 16.49 -9.80 -6.31
N LYS A 132 17.69 -9.67 -6.88
CA LYS A 132 17.86 -9.54 -8.34
C LYS A 132 17.30 -10.80 -9.04
N GLY A 133 16.42 -10.55 -10.02
CA GLY A 133 15.80 -11.64 -10.81
C GLY A 133 14.56 -12.27 -10.17
N ALA A 134 14.21 -11.90 -8.94
CA ALA A 134 12.98 -12.35 -8.32
C ALA A 134 11.79 -11.46 -8.73
N ILE A 135 10.58 -12.02 -8.67
CA ILE A 135 9.34 -11.27 -8.82
C ILE A 135 9.08 -10.38 -7.60
N PRO A 136 8.38 -9.25 -7.74
CA PRO A 136 8.06 -8.37 -6.61
C PRO A 136 6.92 -8.87 -5.75
N GLY A 137 6.20 -9.92 -6.18
CA GLY A 137 4.92 -10.31 -5.62
C GLY A 137 3.81 -9.34 -6.03
N GLY A 138 2.57 -9.76 -5.84
CA GLY A 138 1.39 -9.03 -6.30
C GLY A 138 0.12 -9.33 -5.50
N SER A 139 -0.95 -8.78 -5.97
CA SER A 139 -1.13 -8.01 -7.20
C SER A 139 -0.73 -6.53 -7.10
N THR A 140 -0.41 -5.98 -5.92
CA THR A 140 -0.01 -4.58 -5.72
C THR A 140 1.52 -4.42 -5.91
N SER A 141 2.05 -4.86 -7.06
CA SER A 141 3.49 -4.97 -7.33
C SER A 141 4.21 -3.61 -7.35
N GLY A 142 3.75 -2.68 -8.18
CA GLY A 142 4.36 -1.34 -8.30
C GLY A 142 4.30 -0.56 -6.99
N GLY A 143 3.19 -0.69 -6.24
CA GLY A 143 3.04 -0.06 -4.94
C GLY A 143 4.06 -0.54 -3.93
N ALA A 144 4.30 -1.86 -3.84
CA ALA A 144 5.29 -2.42 -2.94
C ALA A 144 6.72 -1.98 -3.30
N VAL A 145 7.04 -1.99 -4.59
CA VAL A 145 8.36 -1.56 -5.07
C VAL A 145 8.56 -0.06 -4.83
N SER A 146 7.53 0.79 -5.01
CA SER A 146 7.60 2.22 -4.74
C SER A 146 7.96 2.53 -3.29
N ILE A 147 7.38 1.80 -2.32
CA ILE A 147 7.72 1.92 -0.90
C ILE A 147 9.16 1.43 -0.64
N SER A 148 9.52 0.26 -1.18
CA SER A 148 10.85 -0.32 -0.95
C SER A 148 11.98 0.56 -1.48
N LEU A 149 11.73 1.35 -2.54
CA LEU A 149 12.68 2.28 -3.16
C LEU A 149 12.57 3.73 -2.66
N ASP A 150 11.79 4.01 -1.61
CA ASP A 150 11.59 5.35 -1.05
C ASP A 150 11.03 6.37 -2.06
N ILE A 151 10.10 5.92 -2.92
CA ILE A 151 9.36 6.78 -3.86
C ILE A 151 8.06 7.28 -3.21
N SER A 152 7.42 6.44 -2.40
CA SER A 152 6.24 6.81 -1.63
C SER A 152 6.36 6.37 -0.17
N ASP A 153 5.64 7.05 0.72
CA ASP A 153 5.60 6.74 2.16
C ASP A 153 4.56 5.66 2.47
N ILE A 154 3.43 5.73 1.77
CA ILE A 154 2.31 4.78 1.89
C ILE A 154 1.82 4.45 0.48
N THR A 155 1.50 3.19 0.23
CA THR A 155 0.75 2.78 -0.95
C THR A 155 -0.60 2.20 -0.58
N ILE A 156 -1.64 2.57 -1.34
CA ILE A 156 -2.99 2.05 -1.18
C ILE A 156 -3.21 0.95 -2.20
N GLY A 157 -3.63 -0.21 -1.74
CA GLY A 157 -3.89 -1.38 -2.58
C GLY A 157 -5.11 -2.15 -2.14
N THR A 158 -5.31 -3.32 -2.73
CA THR A 158 -6.35 -4.28 -2.35
C THR A 158 -5.74 -5.62 -2.01
N ASP A 159 -6.43 -6.36 -1.17
CA ASP A 159 -6.03 -7.69 -0.73
C ASP A 159 -7.27 -8.60 -0.73
N THR A 160 -7.31 -9.52 -1.66
CA THR A 160 -8.34 -10.54 -1.81
C THR A 160 -7.83 -11.88 -1.28
N GLY A 161 -6.70 -12.35 -1.82
CA GLY A 161 -6.02 -13.58 -1.42
C GLY A 161 -4.60 -13.35 -0.87
N GLY A 162 -4.19 -12.07 -0.64
CA GLY A 162 -2.85 -11.73 -0.18
C GLY A 162 -2.22 -10.55 -0.92
N SER A 163 -2.95 -9.89 -1.81
CA SER A 163 -2.40 -8.92 -2.78
C SER A 163 -1.81 -7.63 -2.18
N THR A 164 -1.85 -7.44 -0.88
CA THR A 164 -1.09 -6.41 -0.13
C THR A 164 0.03 -7.07 0.67
N ARG A 165 -0.25 -8.21 1.32
CA ARG A 165 0.70 -8.90 2.22
C ARG A 165 1.79 -9.65 1.46
N ILE A 166 1.46 -10.29 0.33
CA ILE A 166 2.43 -11.01 -0.52
C ILE A 166 3.53 -10.06 -1.01
N PRO A 167 3.22 -8.97 -1.76
CA PRO A 167 4.27 -8.08 -2.26
C PRO A 167 5.02 -7.39 -1.13
N ALA A 168 4.40 -7.11 0.00
CA ALA A 168 5.09 -6.57 1.17
C ALA A 168 6.16 -7.54 1.71
N ALA A 169 5.85 -8.83 1.80
CA ALA A 169 6.80 -9.85 2.22
C ALA A 169 7.96 -10.00 1.22
N PHE A 170 7.68 -9.96 -0.09
CA PHE A 170 8.68 -10.09 -1.14
C PHE A 170 9.62 -8.89 -1.27
N THR A 171 9.18 -7.71 -0.83
CA THR A 171 9.94 -6.45 -0.95
C THR A 171 10.40 -5.88 0.40
N GLY A 172 10.26 -6.66 1.49
CA GLY A 172 10.81 -6.33 2.80
C GLY A 172 10.16 -5.12 3.49
N ILE A 173 8.86 -4.91 3.29
CA ILE A 173 8.10 -3.81 3.88
C ILE A 173 6.93 -4.32 4.72
N THR A 174 6.20 -3.42 5.36
CA THR A 174 5.00 -3.76 6.13
C THR A 174 3.76 -3.73 5.25
N GLY A 175 3.01 -4.84 5.19
CA GLY A 175 1.70 -4.92 4.55
C GLY A 175 0.59 -5.11 5.59
N PHE A 176 -0.50 -4.37 5.44
CA PHE A 176 -1.64 -4.42 6.35
C PHE A 176 -2.96 -4.58 5.60
N LYS A 177 -3.66 -5.66 5.90
CA LYS A 177 -5.02 -5.94 5.46
C LYS A 177 -5.98 -5.82 6.64
N PRO A 178 -6.82 -4.77 6.74
CA PRO A 178 -7.85 -4.69 7.76
C PRO A 178 -8.98 -5.69 7.52
N THR A 179 -9.88 -5.79 8.46
CA THR A 179 -11.15 -6.50 8.27
C THR A 179 -11.89 -5.91 7.07
N GLN A 180 -12.55 -6.76 6.29
CA GLN A 180 -13.36 -6.36 5.15
C GLN A 180 -14.38 -5.28 5.56
N ASP A 181 -14.68 -4.37 4.63
CA ASP A 181 -15.62 -3.26 4.78
C ASP A 181 -15.31 -2.21 5.88
N VAL A 182 -14.19 -2.36 6.61
CA VAL A 182 -13.72 -1.31 7.53
C VAL A 182 -13.25 -0.08 6.74
N ILE A 183 -12.66 -0.29 5.56
CA ILE A 183 -12.35 0.76 4.59
C ILE A 183 -13.31 0.60 3.41
N SER A 184 -13.92 1.70 2.98
CA SER A 184 -14.87 1.69 1.89
C SER A 184 -14.23 1.27 0.56
N ARG A 185 -14.94 0.43 -0.20
CA ARG A 185 -14.57 -0.01 -1.55
C ARG A 185 -15.27 0.77 -2.67
N LYS A 186 -15.99 1.83 -2.36
CA LYS A 186 -16.65 2.67 -3.38
C LYS A 186 -15.62 3.37 -4.26
N GLY A 187 -15.73 3.20 -5.57
CA GLY A 187 -14.75 3.67 -6.54
C GLY A 187 -13.52 2.77 -6.66
N VAL A 188 -13.65 1.49 -6.31
CA VAL A 188 -12.59 0.48 -6.44
C VAL A 188 -13.04 -0.58 -7.44
N LEU A 189 -12.23 -0.90 -8.42
CA LEU A 189 -12.49 -1.99 -9.37
C LEU A 189 -12.49 -3.32 -8.62
N VAL A 190 -13.58 -4.06 -8.74
CA VAL A 190 -13.84 -5.29 -7.98
C VAL A 190 -13.17 -6.49 -8.64
N LEU A 191 -12.44 -7.30 -7.85
CA LEU A 191 -12.05 -8.66 -8.19
C LEU A 191 -13.04 -9.68 -7.61
N SER A 192 -13.33 -9.56 -6.31
CA SER A 192 -14.28 -10.40 -5.58
C SER A 192 -15.07 -9.58 -4.59
N SER A 193 -16.38 -9.45 -4.81
CA SER A 193 -17.25 -8.64 -3.92
C SER A 193 -17.28 -9.13 -2.48
N SER A 194 -17.06 -10.43 -2.24
CA SER A 194 -17.12 -11.06 -0.92
C SER A 194 -15.76 -11.17 -0.22
N LEU A 195 -14.63 -10.95 -0.92
CA LEU A 195 -13.29 -11.17 -0.37
C LEU A 195 -12.40 -9.93 -0.40
N ASP A 196 -12.65 -8.98 -1.31
CA ASP A 196 -11.80 -7.80 -1.45
C ASP A 196 -11.78 -6.96 -0.18
N SER A 197 -10.58 -6.58 0.23
CA SER A 197 -10.34 -5.58 1.27
C SER A 197 -9.43 -4.49 0.72
N VAL A 198 -9.69 -3.24 1.04
CA VAL A 198 -8.70 -2.18 0.85
C VAL A 198 -7.62 -2.36 1.91
N GLY A 199 -6.39 -2.45 1.47
CA GLY A 199 -5.21 -2.58 2.31
C GLY A 199 -4.18 -1.53 1.99
N LEU A 200 -3.09 -1.51 2.74
CA LEU A 200 -2.01 -0.56 2.54
C LEU A 200 -0.65 -1.16 2.90
N MET A 201 0.39 -0.60 2.31
CA MET A 201 1.77 -0.94 2.62
C MET A 201 2.58 0.32 2.93
N ALA A 202 3.59 0.18 3.80
CA ALA A 202 4.52 1.24 4.16
C ALA A 202 5.82 0.64 4.70
N LYS A 203 6.83 1.46 4.95
CA LYS A 203 8.10 1.01 5.56
C LYS A 203 7.93 0.41 6.96
N ASN A 204 6.91 0.83 7.69
CA ASN A 204 6.70 0.40 9.07
C ASN A 204 5.23 0.42 9.47
N VAL A 205 4.93 -0.22 10.60
CA VAL A 205 3.58 -0.33 11.16
C VAL A 205 2.96 1.03 11.49
N GLU A 206 3.76 2.01 11.90
CA GLU A 206 3.26 3.33 12.29
C GLU A 206 2.65 4.09 11.10
N LEU A 207 3.32 4.06 9.94
CA LEU A 207 2.78 4.64 8.71
C LEU A 207 1.54 3.89 8.22
N CYS A 208 1.52 2.55 8.32
CA CYS A 208 0.33 1.76 8.05
C CYS A 208 -0.83 2.18 8.96
N ARG A 209 -0.58 2.35 10.25
CA ARG A 209 -1.58 2.81 11.21
C ARG A 209 -2.14 4.18 10.88
N LEU A 210 -1.28 5.13 10.48
CA LEU A 210 -1.72 6.48 10.07
C LEU A 210 -2.65 6.43 8.85
N GLY A 211 -2.27 5.71 7.80
CA GLY A 211 -3.12 5.53 6.62
C GLY A 211 -4.45 4.87 6.94
N TYR A 212 -4.43 3.81 7.76
CA TYR A 212 -5.63 3.13 8.23
C TYR A 212 -6.57 4.05 9.03
N GLU A 213 -6.04 4.82 9.98
CA GLU A 213 -6.84 5.75 10.81
C GLU A 213 -7.55 6.80 9.96
N VAL A 214 -6.95 7.22 8.84
CA VAL A 214 -7.55 8.17 7.90
C VAL A 214 -8.65 7.53 7.07
N MET A 215 -8.44 6.31 6.59
CA MET A 215 -9.36 5.67 5.64
C MET A 215 -10.50 4.90 6.29
N LYS A 216 -10.37 4.48 7.56
CA LYS A 216 -11.40 3.67 8.21
C LYS A 216 -12.72 4.42 8.37
N ASN A 217 -13.82 3.72 8.15
CA ASN A 217 -15.16 4.23 8.47
C ASN A 217 -15.26 4.44 9.99
N LYS A 218 -15.68 5.63 10.41
CA LYS A 218 -15.76 6.00 11.84
C LYS A 218 -16.86 5.25 12.61
N THR A 219 -17.69 4.47 11.94
CA THR A 219 -18.81 3.75 12.54
C THR A 219 -18.38 2.37 13.02
N ASN A 220 -18.41 2.16 14.35
CA ASN A 220 -18.42 0.86 15.02
C ASN A 220 -17.14 0.06 15.19
N ILE A 221 -15.97 0.66 15.19
CA ILE A 221 -14.79 -0.06 15.68
C ILE A 221 -14.77 0.06 17.19
N LYS A 222 -15.13 -1.03 17.92
CA LYS A 222 -14.84 -1.15 19.34
C LYS A 222 -13.33 -0.93 19.53
N LYS A 223 -12.95 0.00 20.42
CA LYS A 223 -11.55 0.10 20.86
C LYS A 223 -11.21 -1.24 21.52
N THR A 224 -10.58 -2.12 20.79
CA THR A 224 -9.92 -3.28 21.38
C THR A 224 -8.65 -2.80 22.04
N ASN A 225 -8.41 -3.26 23.26
CA ASN A 225 -7.14 -3.02 23.96
C ASN A 225 -6.04 -3.75 23.15
N LEU A 226 -5.23 -3.03 22.43
CA LEU A 226 -4.17 -3.57 21.54
C LEU A 226 -3.09 -4.38 22.28
N TYR A 227 -3.13 -4.42 23.61
CA TYR A 227 -2.16 -5.10 24.47
C TYR A 227 -2.85 -6.10 25.42
N ASP A 228 -3.92 -6.74 24.96
CA ASP A 228 -4.54 -7.81 25.72
C ASP A 228 -3.62 -9.05 25.72
N LYS A 229 -2.72 -9.09 26.70
CA LYS A 229 -1.82 -10.23 26.92
C LYS A 229 -2.54 -11.50 27.37
N GLU A 230 -3.83 -11.38 27.72
CA GLU A 230 -4.69 -12.52 28.04
C GLU A 230 -5.21 -13.21 26.77
N ALA A 231 -5.10 -12.54 25.60
CA ALA A 231 -5.47 -13.15 24.34
C ALA A 231 -4.50 -14.26 23.91
N ASN A 232 -5.04 -15.41 23.52
CA ASN A 232 -4.25 -16.50 22.94
C ASN A 232 -3.84 -16.18 21.52
N LEU A 233 -2.55 -16.33 21.20
CA LEU A 233 -2.03 -16.30 19.84
C LEU A 233 -2.02 -17.74 19.30
N ILE A 234 -3.04 -18.09 18.53
CA ILE A 234 -3.21 -19.45 18.01
C ILE A 234 -2.41 -19.63 16.71
N ILE A 235 -1.64 -20.70 16.65
CA ILE A 235 -0.89 -21.11 15.46
C ILE A 235 -1.54 -22.37 14.90
N PRO A 236 -2.14 -22.34 13.70
CA PRO A 236 -2.69 -23.54 13.10
C PRO A 236 -1.56 -24.53 12.74
N THR A 237 -1.72 -25.79 13.11
CA THR A 237 -0.72 -26.86 12.83
C THR A 237 -1.02 -27.62 11.54
N ASN A 238 -2.21 -27.45 10.98
CA ASN A 238 -2.73 -28.20 9.83
C ASN A 238 -2.96 -27.34 8.58
N PHE A 239 -2.45 -26.12 8.55
CA PHE A 239 -2.64 -25.22 7.41
C PHE A 239 -1.49 -24.22 7.27
N GLY A 240 -0.96 -24.11 6.04
CA GLY A 240 -0.01 -23.06 5.66
C GLY A 240 1.44 -23.29 6.10
N PHE A 241 1.78 -24.49 6.61
CA PHE A 241 3.13 -24.83 7.05
C PHE A 241 3.74 -26.01 6.27
N GLU A 242 3.09 -26.46 5.19
CA GLU A 242 3.61 -27.46 4.28
C GLU A 242 4.64 -26.81 3.35
N ASP A 243 5.75 -27.49 3.10
CA ASP A 243 6.80 -27.07 2.16
C ASP A 243 7.40 -25.67 2.40
N ILE A 244 7.51 -25.27 3.67
CA ILE A 244 8.13 -23.98 4.04
C ILE A 244 9.65 -24.13 3.99
N GLU A 245 10.31 -23.18 3.31
CA GLU A 245 11.77 -23.09 3.33
C GLU A 245 12.31 -22.96 4.77
N PRO A 246 13.42 -23.64 5.11
CA PRO A 246 13.98 -23.66 6.46
C PRO A 246 14.26 -22.28 7.04
N GLN A 247 14.67 -21.33 6.20
CA GLN A 247 14.95 -19.95 6.62
C GLN A 247 13.67 -19.21 7.04
N ILE A 248 12.57 -19.40 6.31
CA ILE A 248 11.26 -18.82 6.65
C ILE A 248 10.74 -19.42 7.95
N LYS A 249 10.83 -20.75 8.09
CA LYS A 249 10.44 -21.44 9.32
C LYS A 249 11.23 -20.93 10.53
N SER A 250 12.55 -20.81 10.40
CA SER A 250 13.41 -20.28 11.47
C SER A 250 13.02 -18.85 11.89
N SER A 251 12.71 -17.99 10.93
CA SER A 251 12.27 -16.62 11.19
C SER A 251 10.92 -16.59 11.91
N PHE A 252 9.99 -17.46 11.52
CA PHE A 252 8.69 -17.61 12.18
C PHE A 252 8.84 -18.10 13.63
N ASP A 253 9.66 -19.12 13.85
CA ASP A 253 9.93 -19.68 15.19
C ASP A 253 10.59 -18.65 16.11
N ALA A 254 11.50 -17.83 15.58
CA ALA A 254 12.08 -16.70 16.32
C ALA A 254 11.02 -15.64 16.70
N ALA A 255 10.07 -15.35 15.81
CA ALA A 255 8.95 -14.45 16.11
C ALA A 255 8.03 -15.00 17.22
N LYS A 256 7.69 -16.31 17.17
CA LYS A 256 6.95 -17.01 18.23
C LYS A 256 7.62 -16.85 19.60
N GLN A 257 8.92 -17.17 19.64
CA GLN A 257 9.71 -17.07 20.88
C GLN A 257 9.74 -15.64 21.42
N LYS A 258 9.88 -14.63 20.54
CA LYS A 258 9.87 -13.22 20.91
C LYS A 258 8.52 -12.81 21.52
N LEU A 259 7.42 -13.25 20.93
CA LEU A 259 6.08 -12.98 21.44
C LEU A 259 5.87 -13.63 22.82
N ALA A 260 6.21 -14.91 22.99
CA ALA A 260 6.12 -15.61 24.26
C ALA A 260 6.96 -14.93 25.36
N LYS A 261 8.22 -14.53 25.04
CA LYS A 261 9.09 -13.79 25.98
C LYS A 261 8.50 -12.43 26.39
N ASN A 262 7.66 -11.83 25.56
CA ASN A 262 6.97 -10.58 25.87
C ASN A 262 5.62 -10.79 26.59
N GLY A 263 5.32 -12.02 27.01
CA GLY A 263 4.17 -12.37 27.84
C GLY A 263 2.88 -12.64 27.08
N PHE A 264 2.95 -12.89 25.77
CA PHE A 264 1.80 -13.39 25.01
C PHE A 264 1.68 -14.90 25.18
N ASN A 265 0.45 -15.40 25.35
CA ASN A 265 0.18 -16.83 25.36
C ASN A 265 0.12 -17.36 23.91
N VAL A 266 1.16 -18.11 23.51
CA VAL A 266 1.26 -18.70 22.16
C VAL A 266 0.84 -20.16 22.25
N VAL A 267 -0.22 -20.53 21.53
CA VAL A 267 -0.85 -21.87 21.55
C VAL A 267 -0.77 -22.48 20.14
N GLU A 268 -0.38 -23.74 20.04
CA GLU A 268 -0.37 -24.57 18.81
C GLU A 268 -1.62 -25.42 18.71
#